data_5c2def827ca80c3dd5ee07198e0b448d
#
_entry.id   5c2def827ca80c3dd5ee07198e0b448d
#
_cell.length_a   1.000
_cell.length_b   1.000
_cell.length_c   1.000
_cell.angle_alpha   90.00
_cell.angle_beta   90.00
_cell.angle_gamma   90.00
#
_symmetry.space_group_name_H-M   'P 1'
#
loop_
_entity.id
_entity.type
_entity.pdbx_description
1 polymer ?
#
loop_
_entity_poly.entity_id
_entity_poly.type
_entity_poly.pdbx_seq_one_letter_code
_entity_poly.pdbx_strand_id
1 'polypeptide(L)'
;YLTSVLESPDAPQEVLDRVQVYLAEINGQLLRSNFSRSVFLGARFSDNANSGPASPNVLANGVASTLGDEFTDKSDRNYFLSAQFNHSYDLLTQRNEVLESSGTLYVSEQDRQKQLDIVLLEIKSGIRGPFFQTAVPGTTMMPYMLGNMLYLQDSWYQFSVGFGANIVVPFTQRLNATVNVEHKSEHFRNDSNRLTASQQTGVENSLRGNASYALSQTQQVAFRFSAASQKAKETFNAFREYTAGATFTQLRPIKALDSRFASFTASIGRKLSKYNSPNPTVDANRHRKDQAWDLSLTGTVPATENWTIITTLQRSMTNSNLPNFKNQSNSITLGASRPF
;
A
#
# COMPACT_ATOMS: atom_id res chain seq x y z
N TYR A 1 -26.38 16.97 30.51
CA TYR A 1 -26.30 15.97 31.61
C TYR A 1 -24.85 15.65 31.98
N LEU A 2 -23.99 15.26 31.06
CA LEU A 2 -22.58 14.95 31.36
C LEU A 2 -21.79 16.21 31.83
N THR A 3 -22.05 17.36 31.25
CA THR A 3 -21.47 18.63 31.67
C THR A 3 -21.91 19.03 33.07
N SER A 4 -23.16 18.77 33.46
CA SER A 4 -23.65 19.06 34.80
C SER A 4 -22.98 18.16 35.86
N VAL A 5 -22.48 17.00 35.51
CA VAL A 5 -21.72 16.12 36.42
C VAL A 5 -20.33 16.70 36.69
N LEU A 6 -19.70 17.35 35.70
CA LEU A 6 -18.39 18.02 35.88
C LEU A 6 -18.49 19.26 36.77
N GLU A 7 -19.65 19.88 36.81
CA GLU A 7 -19.92 21.08 37.65
C GLU A 7 -20.41 20.70 39.05
N SER A 8 -20.58 19.40 39.34
CA SER A 8 -21.05 18.94 40.65
C SER A 8 -19.92 18.92 41.68
N PRO A 9 -20.00 19.70 42.77
CA PRO A 9 -18.93 19.76 43.78
C PRO A 9 -18.69 18.42 44.51
N ASP A 10 -19.66 17.53 44.54
CA ASP A 10 -19.63 16.29 45.29
C ASP A 10 -19.34 15.05 44.41
N ALA A 11 -19.03 15.23 43.13
CA ALA A 11 -18.75 14.11 42.23
C ALA A 11 -17.39 13.46 42.56
N PRO A 12 -17.34 12.14 42.78
CA PRO A 12 -16.06 11.43 42.96
C PRO A 12 -15.11 11.65 41.79
N GLN A 13 -13.82 11.80 42.07
CA GLN A 13 -12.79 12.06 41.02
C GLN A 13 -12.81 11.02 39.91
N GLU A 14 -13.01 9.73 40.22
CA GLU A 14 -13.13 8.67 39.24
C GLU A 14 -14.32 8.87 38.27
N VAL A 15 -15.43 9.43 38.75
CA VAL A 15 -16.60 9.77 37.91
C VAL A 15 -16.29 10.96 37.02
N LEU A 16 -15.61 12.00 37.58
CA LEU A 16 -15.18 13.16 36.83
C LEU A 16 -14.23 12.76 35.66
N ASP A 17 -13.25 11.92 35.96
CA ASP A 17 -12.29 11.43 34.94
C ASP A 17 -13.00 10.66 33.84
N ARG A 18 -13.94 9.77 34.18
CA ARG A 18 -14.74 9.03 33.17
C ARG A 18 -15.65 9.95 32.36
N VAL A 19 -16.27 10.93 32.99
CA VAL A 19 -17.12 11.90 32.28
C VAL A 19 -16.28 12.78 31.34
N GLN A 20 -15.07 13.18 31.74
CA GLN A 20 -14.16 13.91 30.85
C GLN A 20 -13.76 13.05 29.61
N VAL A 21 -13.46 11.78 29.80
CA VAL A 21 -13.17 10.86 28.71
C VAL A 21 -14.37 10.74 27.76
N TYR A 22 -15.58 10.51 28.30
CA TYR A 22 -16.79 10.42 27.48
C TYR A 22 -17.13 11.74 26.75
N LEU A 23 -16.94 12.87 27.40
CA LEU A 23 -17.15 14.19 26.77
C LEU A 23 -16.11 14.44 25.66
N ALA A 24 -14.85 14.08 25.88
CA ALA A 24 -13.83 14.19 24.87
C ALA A 24 -14.15 13.28 23.66
N GLU A 25 -14.63 12.06 23.90
CA GLU A 25 -15.06 11.13 22.86
C GLU A 25 -16.28 11.63 22.09
N ILE A 26 -17.32 12.11 22.79
CA ILE A 26 -18.53 12.72 22.20
C ILE A 26 -18.17 13.97 21.40
N ASN A 27 -17.36 14.87 21.97
CA ASN A 27 -16.91 16.06 21.27
C ASN A 27 -16.06 15.72 20.05
N GLY A 28 -15.22 14.68 20.14
CA GLY A 28 -14.46 14.15 18.99
C GLY A 28 -15.37 13.64 17.88
N GLN A 29 -16.48 12.96 18.23
CA GLN A 29 -17.49 12.51 17.27
C GLN A 29 -18.35 13.63 16.68
N LEU A 30 -18.53 14.72 17.44
CA LEU A 30 -19.26 15.92 17.02
C LEU A 30 -18.39 16.89 16.20
N LEU A 31 -17.07 16.68 16.16
CA LEU A 31 -16.20 17.50 15.33
C LEU A 31 -16.52 17.24 13.86
N ARG A 32 -16.97 18.29 13.19
CA ARG A 32 -17.20 18.30 11.73
C ARG A 32 -15.96 17.90 10.93
N SER A 33 -14.78 18.11 11.51
CA SER A 33 -13.48 17.85 10.90
C SER A 33 -12.67 16.93 11.81
N ASN A 34 -12.22 15.80 11.29
CA ASN A 34 -11.41 14.83 12.01
C ASN A 34 -10.12 14.55 11.23
N PHE A 35 -8.98 14.58 11.94
CA PHE A 35 -7.66 14.27 11.41
C PHE A 35 -7.06 13.06 12.12
N SER A 36 -6.52 12.12 11.36
CA SER A 36 -5.65 11.09 11.89
C SER A 36 -4.33 11.06 11.13
N ARG A 37 -3.26 10.83 11.84
CA ARG A 37 -1.89 10.82 11.31
C ARG A 37 -1.16 9.61 11.86
N SER A 38 -0.24 9.08 11.07
CA SER A 38 0.68 8.05 11.55
C SER A 38 2.04 8.19 10.88
N VAL A 39 3.06 7.81 11.61
CA VAL A 39 4.43 7.75 11.11
C VAL A 39 4.96 6.33 11.33
N PHE A 40 5.64 5.79 10.34
CA PHE A 40 6.36 4.54 10.41
C PHE A 40 7.81 4.76 9.98
N LEU A 41 8.73 4.49 10.88
CA LEU A 41 10.17 4.57 10.68
C LEU A 41 10.74 3.17 10.69
N GLY A 42 11.68 2.88 9.80
CA GLY A 42 12.27 1.55 9.80
C GLY A 42 13.52 1.42 8.95
N ALA A 43 14.11 0.24 9.07
CA ALA A 43 15.21 -0.22 8.24
C ALA A 43 14.81 -1.54 7.59
N ARG A 44 15.23 -1.72 6.35
CA ARG A 44 15.07 -2.96 5.58
C ARG A 44 16.43 -3.42 5.08
N PHE A 45 16.70 -4.69 5.20
CA PHE A 45 17.76 -5.37 4.48
C PHE A 45 17.14 -6.23 3.37
N SER A 46 17.71 -6.21 2.17
CA SER A 46 17.35 -7.07 1.04
C SER A 46 18.59 -7.69 0.43
N ASP A 47 18.54 -8.97 0.10
CA ASP A 47 19.62 -9.67 -0.63
C ASP A 47 19.64 -9.31 -2.13
N ASN A 48 18.55 -8.76 -2.67
CA ASN A 48 18.43 -8.27 -4.04
C ASN A 48 17.63 -6.96 -4.06
N ALA A 49 18.24 -5.86 -3.60
CA ALA A 49 17.60 -4.55 -3.48
C ALA A 49 17.31 -3.91 -4.84
N ASN A 50 18.14 -4.16 -5.85
CA ASN A 50 17.98 -3.61 -7.19
C ASN A 50 17.06 -4.45 -8.10
N SER A 51 16.47 -5.54 -7.59
CA SER A 51 15.67 -6.49 -8.37
C SER A 51 16.41 -7.03 -9.60
N GLY A 52 17.73 -7.14 -9.50
CA GLY A 52 18.60 -7.63 -10.56
C GLY A 52 18.29 -9.07 -10.93
N PRO A 53 18.63 -9.52 -12.15
CA PRO A 53 18.46 -10.91 -12.58
C PRO A 53 19.23 -11.87 -11.67
N ALA A 54 18.64 -13.01 -11.38
CA ALA A 54 19.25 -14.07 -10.57
C ALA A 54 20.46 -14.75 -11.27
N SER A 55 20.72 -14.44 -12.53
CA SER A 55 21.83 -14.94 -13.33
C SER A 55 22.36 -13.82 -14.22
N PRO A 56 23.69 -13.71 -14.39
CA PRO A 56 24.27 -12.76 -15.35
C PRO A 56 23.96 -13.12 -16.82
N ASN A 57 23.55 -14.34 -17.09
CA ASN A 57 23.22 -14.79 -18.44
C ASN A 57 21.85 -14.28 -18.86
N VAL A 58 21.83 -13.36 -19.81
CA VAL A 58 20.65 -12.64 -20.30
C VAL A 58 20.57 -12.69 -21.82
N LEU A 59 19.59 -12.03 -22.39
CA LEU A 59 19.49 -11.79 -23.83
C LEU A 59 19.73 -10.30 -24.13
N ALA A 60 20.49 -10.04 -25.20
CA ALA A 60 20.61 -8.73 -25.81
C ALA A 60 20.37 -8.88 -27.31
N ASN A 61 19.31 -8.21 -27.84
CA ASN A 61 18.89 -8.31 -29.24
C ASN A 61 18.63 -9.77 -29.69
N GLY A 62 18.10 -10.61 -28.81
CA GLY A 62 17.83 -12.04 -29.07
C GLY A 62 19.04 -12.97 -28.91
N VAL A 63 20.23 -12.45 -28.66
CA VAL A 63 21.49 -13.22 -28.52
C VAL A 63 21.84 -13.36 -27.04
N ALA A 64 22.35 -14.55 -26.68
CA ALA A 64 22.88 -14.78 -25.33
C ALA A 64 24.03 -13.81 -25.04
N SER A 65 23.95 -13.14 -23.90
CA SER A 65 24.91 -12.14 -23.45
C SER A 65 25.13 -12.28 -21.95
N THR A 66 26.20 -11.67 -21.44
CA THR A 66 26.51 -11.67 -20.01
C THR A 66 26.44 -10.22 -19.49
N LEU A 67 25.66 -10.01 -18.45
CA LEU A 67 25.62 -8.72 -17.75
C LEU A 67 26.89 -8.47 -16.94
N GLY A 68 27.29 -7.21 -16.87
CA GLY A 68 28.28 -6.78 -15.88
C GLY A 68 27.75 -7.02 -14.45
N ASP A 69 28.67 -7.26 -13.52
CA ASP A 69 28.33 -7.60 -12.13
C ASP A 69 27.42 -6.52 -11.48
N GLU A 70 27.60 -5.26 -11.82
CA GLU A 70 26.82 -4.12 -11.32
C GLU A 70 25.31 -4.19 -11.63
N PHE A 71 24.91 -4.96 -12.66
CA PHE A 71 23.51 -5.12 -13.08
C PHE A 71 22.86 -6.43 -12.57
N THR A 72 23.61 -7.29 -11.90
CA THR A 72 23.08 -8.49 -11.25
C THR A 72 22.45 -8.15 -9.91
N ASP A 73 21.96 -9.15 -9.20
CA ASP A 73 21.40 -9.00 -7.85
C ASP A 73 22.40 -8.36 -6.87
N LYS A 74 21.97 -7.30 -6.20
CA LYS A 74 22.76 -6.55 -5.21
C LYS A 74 22.04 -6.47 -3.89
N SER A 75 22.72 -6.92 -2.85
CA SER A 75 22.22 -6.74 -1.49
C SER A 75 22.42 -5.30 -1.02
N ASP A 76 21.43 -4.79 -0.30
CA ASP A 76 21.54 -3.47 0.32
C ASP A 76 20.66 -3.35 1.57
N ARG A 77 20.89 -2.27 2.31
CA ARG A 77 20.03 -1.80 3.41
C ARG A 77 19.43 -0.47 3.00
N ASN A 78 18.19 -0.27 3.38
CA ASN A 78 17.60 1.06 3.30
C ASN A 78 16.99 1.46 4.64
N TYR A 79 16.97 2.76 4.88
CA TYR A 79 16.26 3.40 5.98
C TYR A 79 15.09 4.16 5.39
N PHE A 80 13.94 4.08 6.04
CA PHE A 80 12.76 4.72 5.47
C PHE A 80 11.89 5.38 6.53
N LEU A 81 11.16 6.38 6.07
CA LEU A 81 10.07 7.05 6.77
C LEU A 81 8.82 6.96 5.89
N SER A 82 7.71 6.53 6.46
CA SER A 82 6.39 6.64 5.86
C SER A 82 5.50 7.46 6.79
N ALA A 83 4.97 8.56 6.29
CA ALA A 83 4.00 9.38 6.99
C ALA A 83 2.67 9.32 6.25
N GLN A 84 1.59 9.05 6.99
CA GLN A 84 0.23 9.04 6.46
C GLN A 84 -0.62 10.07 7.18
N PHE A 85 -1.47 10.72 6.44
CA PHE A 85 -2.48 11.58 7.01
C PHE A 85 -3.84 11.27 6.39
N ASN A 86 -4.89 11.32 7.21
CA ASN A 86 -6.26 11.19 6.75
C ASN A 86 -7.07 12.34 7.37
N HIS A 87 -7.96 12.89 6.58
CA HIS A 87 -8.88 13.94 6.97
C HIS A 87 -10.28 13.54 6.54
N SER A 88 -11.23 13.67 7.43
CA SER A 88 -12.65 13.53 7.13
C SER A 88 -13.39 14.81 7.58
N TYR A 89 -14.26 15.31 6.71
CA TYR A 89 -15.05 16.49 6.94
C TYR A 89 -16.51 16.21 6.63
N ASP A 90 -17.37 16.28 7.66
CA ASP A 90 -18.80 16.06 7.51
C ASP A 90 -19.42 17.23 6.76
N LEU A 91 -20.06 16.94 5.62
CA LEU A 91 -20.73 17.92 4.78
C LEU A 91 -22.11 18.34 5.34
N LEU A 92 -22.56 17.71 6.43
CA LEU A 92 -23.87 17.95 7.07
C LEU A 92 -25.04 17.82 6.09
N THR A 93 -24.90 16.94 5.11
CA THR A 93 -25.99 16.64 4.17
C THR A 93 -26.95 15.63 4.79
N GLN A 94 -28.20 15.62 4.35
CA GLN A 94 -29.20 14.63 4.76
C GLN A 94 -28.80 13.19 4.38
N ARG A 95 -27.81 13.05 3.48
CA ARG A 95 -27.30 11.77 3.00
C ARG A 95 -26.05 11.30 3.76
N ASN A 96 -25.64 11.99 4.83
CA ASN A 96 -24.42 11.69 5.58
C ASN A 96 -23.17 11.60 4.68
N GLU A 97 -23.01 12.57 3.79
CA GLU A 97 -21.87 12.66 2.89
C GLU A 97 -20.68 13.29 3.63
N VAL A 98 -19.50 12.68 3.43
CA VAL A 98 -18.25 13.06 4.08
C VAL A 98 -17.19 13.31 3.01
N LEU A 99 -16.55 14.47 3.03
CA LEU A 99 -15.33 14.70 2.26
C LEU A 99 -14.18 13.97 2.94
N GLU A 100 -13.57 13.03 2.27
CA GLU A 100 -12.39 12.30 2.74
C GLU A 100 -11.18 12.66 1.89
N SER A 101 -10.08 12.97 2.57
CA SER A 101 -8.80 13.25 1.94
C SER A 101 -7.71 12.44 2.63
N SER A 102 -6.80 11.88 1.88
CA SER A 102 -5.66 11.15 2.42
C SER A 102 -4.38 11.55 1.69
N GLY A 103 -3.26 11.48 2.41
CA GLY A 103 -1.94 11.69 1.85
C GLY A 103 -0.95 10.71 2.43
N THR A 104 0.02 10.31 1.61
CA THR A 104 1.14 9.46 1.97
C THR A 104 2.43 10.10 1.49
N LEU A 105 3.37 10.27 2.40
CA LEU A 105 4.75 10.60 2.09
C LEU A 105 5.61 9.38 2.45
N TYR A 106 6.40 8.91 1.51
CA TYR A 106 7.39 7.86 1.74
C TYR A 106 8.75 8.33 1.28
N VAL A 107 9.73 8.24 2.15
CA VAL A 107 11.13 8.57 1.87
C VAL A 107 11.96 7.34 2.23
N SER A 108 12.86 6.94 1.36
CA SER A 108 13.77 5.83 1.62
C SER A 108 15.14 6.12 1.02
N GLU A 109 16.19 5.91 1.81
CA GLU A 109 17.59 6.05 1.44
C GLU A 109 18.28 4.71 1.50
N GLN A 110 18.94 4.33 0.42
CA GLN A 110 19.76 3.13 0.31
C GLN A 110 21.16 3.40 0.87
N ASP A 111 21.77 2.36 1.42
CA ASP A 111 23.14 2.44 1.95
C ASP A 111 24.16 2.55 0.80
N ARG A 112 24.05 1.71 -0.22
CA ARG A 112 24.97 1.60 -1.36
C ARG A 112 24.34 1.94 -2.70
N GLN A 113 23.13 1.46 -2.96
CA GLN A 113 22.42 1.58 -4.24
C GLN A 113 21.66 2.92 -4.32
N LYS A 114 22.37 4.04 -4.25
CA LYS A 114 21.79 5.39 -4.17
C LYS A 114 20.83 5.73 -5.31
N GLN A 115 20.99 5.09 -6.50
CA GLN A 115 20.05 5.22 -7.62
C GLN A 115 18.63 4.69 -7.30
N LEU A 116 18.45 3.99 -6.18
CA LEU A 116 17.18 3.47 -5.70
C LEU A 116 16.61 4.30 -4.53
N ASP A 117 17.22 5.42 -4.18
CA ASP A 117 16.64 6.35 -3.20
C ASP A 117 15.30 6.89 -3.72
N ILE A 118 14.29 6.89 -2.85
CA ILE A 118 12.90 7.17 -3.23
C ILE A 118 12.33 8.30 -2.38
N VAL A 119 11.64 9.24 -3.03
CA VAL A 119 10.63 10.09 -2.39
C VAL A 119 9.33 9.94 -3.16
N LEU A 120 8.29 9.45 -2.50
CA LEU A 120 6.93 9.29 -3.04
C LEU A 120 5.97 10.17 -2.25
N LEU A 121 5.19 10.96 -2.96
CA LEU A 121 4.04 11.69 -2.44
C LEU A 121 2.79 11.21 -3.16
N GLU A 122 1.77 10.80 -2.42
CA GLU A 122 0.43 10.48 -2.95
C GLU A 122 -0.63 11.30 -2.21
N ILE A 123 -1.59 11.83 -2.93
CA ILE A 123 -2.75 12.55 -2.39
C ILE A 123 -4.01 12.01 -3.08
N LYS A 124 -5.05 11.80 -2.29
CA LYS A 124 -6.37 11.36 -2.74
C LYS A 124 -7.45 12.16 -2.01
N SER A 125 -8.49 12.59 -2.74
CA SER A 125 -9.62 13.28 -2.14
C SER A 125 -10.92 12.98 -2.88
N GLY A 126 -12.01 12.78 -2.14
CA GLY A 126 -13.31 12.46 -2.69
C GLY A 126 -14.43 12.55 -1.67
N ILE A 127 -15.67 12.42 -2.13
CA ILE A 127 -16.85 12.47 -1.27
C ILE A 127 -17.40 11.05 -1.11
N ARG A 128 -17.39 10.55 0.15
CA ARG A 128 -18.01 9.28 0.48
C ARG A 128 -19.47 9.50 0.87
N GLY A 129 -20.35 8.73 0.29
CA GLY A 129 -21.77 8.75 0.58
C GLY A 129 -22.41 7.36 0.49
N PRO A 130 -23.68 7.23 0.89
CA PRO A 130 -24.43 5.99 0.78
C PRO A 130 -24.64 5.61 -0.69
N PHE A 131 -24.55 4.31 -0.98
CA PHE A 131 -24.66 3.73 -2.31
C PHE A 131 -25.36 2.38 -2.24
N PHE A 132 -26.26 2.07 -3.18
CA PHE A 132 -27.01 0.79 -3.24
C PHE A 132 -27.62 0.33 -1.91
N GLN A 133 -28.17 1.26 -1.11
CA GLN A 133 -28.71 0.98 0.23
C GLN A 133 -29.86 -0.02 0.23
N THR A 134 -30.63 -0.09 -0.84
CA THR A 134 -31.77 -1.02 -0.98
C THR A 134 -31.31 -2.47 -1.18
N ALA A 135 -30.17 -2.68 -1.83
CA ALA A 135 -29.64 -4.03 -2.09
C ALA A 135 -28.80 -4.54 -0.92
N VAL A 136 -27.88 -3.71 -0.43
CA VAL A 136 -27.03 -4.01 0.74
C VAL A 136 -26.94 -2.77 1.62
N PRO A 137 -27.68 -2.70 2.73
CA PRO A 137 -27.63 -1.58 3.67
C PRO A 137 -26.21 -1.35 4.20
N GLY A 138 -25.85 -0.08 4.36
CA GLY A 138 -24.51 0.32 4.81
C GLY A 138 -23.43 0.37 3.70
N THR A 139 -23.77 0.03 2.45
CA THR A 139 -22.84 0.18 1.32
C THR A 139 -22.56 1.65 1.08
N THR A 140 -21.30 1.99 0.93
CA THR A 140 -20.85 3.34 0.63
C THR A 140 -20.01 3.36 -0.65
N MET A 141 -20.03 4.49 -1.35
CA MET A 141 -19.16 4.77 -2.49
C MET A 141 -18.47 6.11 -2.29
N MET A 142 -17.22 6.16 -2.68
CA MET A 142 -16.38 7.37 -2.68
C MET A 142 -15.78 7.51 -4.09
N PRO A 143 -16.37 8.28 -5.00
CA PRO A 143 -15.64 8.80 -6.15
C PRO A 143 -14.57 9.77 -5.67
N TYR A 144 -13.38 9.74 -6.28
CA TYR A 144 -12.24 10.55 -5.85
C TYR A 144 -11.32 10.91 -7.01
N MET A 145 -10.53 11.95 -6.79
CA MET A 145 -9.36 12.30 -7.58
C MET A 145 -8.09 11.91 -6.84
N LEU A 146 -7.04 11.59 -7.58
CA LEU A 146 -5.74 11.24 -7.03
C LEU A 146 -4.62 11.88 -7.83
N GLY A 147 -3.51 12.12 -7.15
CA GLY A 147 -2.25 12.51 -7.75
C GLY A 147 -1.10 11.87 -7.00
N ASN A 148 -0.06 11.45 -7.72
CA ASN A 148 1.17 11.03 -7.11
C ASN A 148 2.40 11.59 -7.82
N MET A 149 3.50 11.67 -7.11
CA MET A 149 4.79 12.13 -7.59
C MET A 149 5.88 11.25 -7.00
N LEU A 150 6.74 10.73 -7.86
CA LEU A 150 7.85 9.86 -7.50
C LEU A 150 9.16 10.48 -7.97
N TYR A 151 10.08 10.67 -7.02
CA TYR A 151 11.48 10.98 -7.26
C TYR A 151 12.31 9.72 -7.05
N LEU A 152 13.27 9.49 -7.92
CA LEU A 152 14.31 8.47 -7.79
C LEU A 152 15.66 9.16 -7.84
N GLN A 153 16.49 8.99 -6.80
CA GLN A 153 17.79 9.62 -6.69
C GLN A 153 17.69 11.10 -7.09
N ASP A 154 17.22 11.97 -6.34
CA ASP A 154 17.14 13.44 -6.55
C ASP A 154 16.49 13.90 -7.88
N SER A 155 16.03 12.99 -8.73
CA SER A 155 15.42 13.29 -10.02
C SER A 155 13.92 12.98 -10.03
N TRP A 156 13.12 13.91 -10.54
CA TRP A 156 11.72 13.64 -10.81
C TRP A 156 11.61 12.54 -11.88
N TYR A 157 11.04 11.41 -11.47
CA TYR A 157 10.91 10.22 -12.32
C TYR A 157 9.51 10.05 -12.89
N GLN A 158 8.47 10.19 -12.05
CA GLN A 158 7.08 9.96 -12.45
C GLN A 158 6.15 10.97 -11.78
N PHE A 159 5.16 11.41 -12.53
CA PHE A 159 3.97 12.11 -12.03
C PHE A 159 2.73 11.43 -12.59
N SER A 160 1.69 11.26 -11.79
CA SER A 160 0.42 10.80 -12.30
C SER A 160 -0.75 11.53 -11.65
N VAL A 161 -1.81 11.66 -12.44
CA VAL A 161 -3.12 12.15 -12.00
C VAL A 161 -4.19 11.18 -12.48
N GLY A 162 -5.26 11.09 -11.72
CA GLY A 162 -6.32 10.18 -12.06
C GLY A 162 -7.58 10.39 -11.25
N PHE A 163 -8.53 9.53 -11.53
CA PHE A 163 -9.78 9.46 -10.79
C PHE A 163 -10.15 7.98 -10.56
N GLY A 164 -10.97 7.77 -9.57
CA GLY A 164 -11.42 6.43 -9.23
C GLY A 164 -12.70 6.44 -8.41
N ALA A 165 -13.13 5.26 -8.04
CA ALA A 165 -14.21 5.06 -7.09
C ALA A 165 -13.87 3.89 -6.17
N ASN A 166 -14.11 4.09 -4.89
CA ASN A 166 -13.99 3.05 -3.87
C ASN A 166 -15.39 2.70 -3.35
N ILE A 167 -15.75 1.43 -3.40
CA ILE A 167 -17.04 0.91 -2.94
C ILE A 167 -16.77 -0.04 -1.77
N VAL A 168 -17.40 0.22 -0.63
CA VAL A 168 -17.33 -0.63 0.56
C VAL A 168 -18.69 -1.27 0.80
N VAL A 169 -18.70 -2.60 0.88
CA VAL A 169 -19.91 -3.41 1.01
C VAL A 169 -19.83 -4.25 2.29
N PRO A 170 -20.55 -3.90 3.35
CA PRO A 170 -20.66 -4.71 4.57
C PRO A 170 -21.73 -5.80 4.40
N PHE A 171 -21.37 -6.93 3.79
CA PHE A 171 -22.32 -8.03 3.57
C PHE A 171 -22.91 -8.59 4.86
N THR A 172 -22.08 -8.72 5.88
CA THR A 172 -22.48 -9.17 7.23
C THR A 172 -21.58 -8.50 8.27
N GLN A 173 -21.88 -8.69 9.56
CA GLN A 173 -20.97 -8.24 10.64
C GLN A 173 -19.57 -8.88 10.57
N ARG A 174 -19.42 -10.01 9.87
CA ARG A 174 -18.15 -10.74 9.73
C ARG A 174 -17.53 -10.63 8.35
N LEU A 175 -18.30 -10.30 7.31
CA LEU A 175 -17.85 -10.25 5.93
C LEU A 175 -17.99 -8.84 5.37
N ASN A 176 -16.84 -8.25 5.05
CA ASN A 176 -16.74 -6.96 4.36
C ASN A 176 -16.00 -7.15 3.04
N ALA A 177 -16.44 -6.45 2.00
CA ALA A 177 -15.72 -6.37 0.75
C ALA A 177 -15.50 -4.91 0.34
N THR A 178 -14.42 -4.68 -0.37
CA THR A 178 -14.08 -3.39 -0.97
C THR A 178 -13.74 -3.61 -2.43
N VAL A 179 -14.29 -2.77 -3.30
CA VAL A 179 -13.96 -2.74 -4.74
C VAL A 179 -13.48 -1.34 -5.07
N ASN A 180 -12.35 -1.28 -5.74
CA ASN A 180 -11.75 -0.04 -6.17
C ASN A 180 -11.50 -0.08 -7.68
N VAL A 181 -11.91 0.96 -8.40
CA VAL A 181 -11.61 1.17 -9.82
C VAL A 181 -10.85 2.48 -9.97
N GLU A 182 -9.78 2.49 -10.76
CA GLU A 182 -8.96 3.66 -11.02
C GLU A 182 -8.60 3.80 -12.48
N HIS A 183 -8.53 5.05 -12.93
CA HIS A 183 -7.97 5.47 -14.20
C HIS A 183 -6.90 6.52 -13.92
N LYS A 184 -5.66 6.26 -14.35
CA LYS A 184 -4.52 7.16 -14.14
C LYS A 184 -3.84 7.48 -15.46
N SER A 185 -3.51 8.74 -15.67
CA SER A 185 -2.55 9.18 -16.67
C SER A 185 -1.19 9.31 -16.01
N GLU A 186 -0.19 8.61 -16.54
CA GLU A 186 1.16 8.54 -15.98
C GLU A 186 2.16 9.17 -16.92
N HIS A 187 2.98 10.04 -16.41
CA HIS A 187 4.03 10.73 -17.13
C HIS A 187 5.39 10.42 -16.53
N PHE A 188 6.25 9.77 -17.30
CA PHE A 188 7.60 9.42 -16.92
C PHE A 188 8.61 10.35 -17.60
N ARG A 189 9.67 10.72 -16.88
CA ARG A 189 10.72 11.60 -17.34
C ARG A 189 12.05 10.86 -17.44
N ASN A 190 12.77 11.10 -18.53
CA ASN A 190 14.15 10.65 -18.68
C ASN A 190 15.07 11.46 -17.76
N ASP A 191 16.07 10.79 -17.24
CA ASP A 191 17.22 11.40 -16.55
C ASP A 191 18.54 10.74 -17.04
N SER A 192 19.67 11.18 -16.49
CA SER A 192 21.00 10.64 -16.86
C SER A 192 21.15 9.14 -16.61
N ASN A 193 20.42 8.57 -15.65
CA ASN A 193 20.48 7.17 -15.28
C ASN A 193 19.37 6.34 -15.95
N ARG A 194 18.32 7.01 -16.50
CA ARG A 194 17.11 6.39 -17.04
C ARG A 194 16.71 7.06 -18.35
N LEU A 195 17.54 6.89 -19.37
CA LEU A 195 17.41 7.55 -20.68
C LEU A 195 16.12 7.20 -21.45
N THR A 196 15.45 6.11 -21.08
CA THR A 196 14.27 5.59 -21.78
C THR A 196 13.01 5.55 -20.90
N ALA A 197 13.04 6.18 -19.72
CA ALA A 197 11.90 6.16 -18.80
C ALA A 197 10.62 6.72 -19.45
N SER A 198 10.72 7.78 -20.26
CA SER A 198 9.58 8.40 -20.95
C SER A 198 8.82 7.45 -21.90
N GLN A 199 9.43 6.33 -22.29
CA GLN A 199 8.78 5.28 -23.09
C GLN A 199 7.66 4.57 -22.33
N GLN A 200 7.64 4.67 -21.00
CA GLN A 200 6.61 4.12 -20.12
C GLN A 200 5.40 5.05 -19.97
N THR A 201 5.50 6.32 -20.38
CA THR A 201 4.41 7.30 -20.30
C THR A 201 3.14 6.76 -20.96
N GLY A 202 2.01 6.83 -20.25
CA GLY A 202 0.77 6.25 -20.75
C GLY A 202 -0.40 6.33 -19.77
N VAL A 203 -1.23 5.30 -19.79
CA VAL A 203 -2.46 5.24 -19.01
C VAL A 203 -2.60 3.88 -18.34
N GLU A 204 -2.87 3.89 -17.05
CA GLU A 204 -3.24 2.69 -16.29
C GLU A 204 -4.74 2.69 -15.99
N ASN A 205 -5.39 1.56 -16.24
CA ASN A 205 -6.72 1.25 -15.72
C ASN A 205 -6.61 0.06 -14.78
N SER A 206 -7.15 0.18 -13.57
CA SER A 206 -7.10 -0.91 -12.61
C SER A 206 -8.43 -1.15 -11.91
N LEU A 207 -8.67 -2.41 -11.60
CA LEU A 207 -9.74 -2.92 -10.74
C LEU A 207 -9.06 -3.68 -9.61
N ARG A 208 -9.37 -3.34 -8.37
CA ARG A 208 -8.89 -4.03 -7.16
C ARG A 208 -10.06 -4.43 -6.31
N GLY A 209 -10.00 -5.61 -5.73
CA GLY A 209 -10.98 -6.08 -4.78
C GLY A 209 -10.32 -6.71 -3.58
N ASN A 210 -10.95 -6.53 -2.43
CA ASN A 210 -10.59 -7.18 -1.19
C ASN A 210 -11.85 -7.66 -0.49
N ALA A 211 -11.84 -8.90 0.02
CA ALA A 211 -12.88 -9.43 0.87
C ALA A 211 -12.25 -9.94 2.15
N SER A 212 -12.74 -9.48 3.31
CA SER A 212 -12.24 -9.88 4.62
C SER A 212 -13.34 -10.56 5.43
N TYR A 213 -13.01 -11.69 6.04
CA TYR A 213 -13.91 -12.48 6.85
C TYR A 213 -13.33 -12.71 8.25
N ALA A 214 -14.05 -12.29 9.28
CA ALA A 214 -13.70 -12.53 10.68
C ALA A 214 -14.10 -13.96 11.06
N LEU A 215 -13.10 -14.84 11.20
CA LEU A 215 -13.31 -16.22 11.69
C LEU A 215 -13.72 -16.24 13.17
N SER A 216 -13.11 -15.34 13.95
CA SER A 216 -13.38 -15.10 15.37
C SER A 216 -13.07 -13.65 15.73
N GLN A 217 -13.18 -13.28 17.00
CA GLN A 217 -12.75 -11.95 17.49
C GLN A 217 -11.25 -11.71 17.35
N THR A 218 -10.44 -12.76 17.21
CA THR A 218 -8.98 -12.69 17.14
C THR A 218 -8.39 -13.24 15.84
N GLN A 219 -9.22 -13.73 14.93
CA GLN A 219 -8.78 -14.34 13.67
C GLN A 219 -9.52 -13.76 12.48
N GLN A 220 -8.79 -13.41 11.44
CA GLN A 220 -9.32 -12.89 10.19
C GLN A 220 -8.60 -13.53 9.00
N VAL A 221 -9.34 -13.80 7.95
CA VAL A 221 -8.81 -14.09 6.62
C VAL A 221 -9.23 -12.98 5.66
N ALA A 222 -8.36 -12.65 4.73
CA ALA A 222 -8.69 -11.71 3.65
C ALA A 222 -8.20 -12.27 2.32
N PHE A 223 -8.99 -12.05 1.27
CA PHE A 223 -8.67 -12.37 -0.11
C PHE A 223 -8.60 -11.08 -0.90
N ARG A 224 -7.55 -10.93 -1.70
CA ARG A 224 -7.38 -9.79 -2.61
C ARG A 224 -7.25 -10.27 -4.04
N PHE A 225 -7.78 -9.51 -4.97
CA PHE A 225 -7.53 -9.66 -6.39
C PHE A 225 -7.31 -8.30 -7.02
N SER A 226 -6.59 -8.25 -8.11
CA SER A 226 -6.51 -7.08 -8.96
C SER A 226 -6.35 -7.47 -10.42
N ALA A 227 -6.85 -6.59 -11.30
CA ALA A 227 -6.62 -6.60 -12.73
C ALA A 227 -6.19 -5.21 -13.14
N ALA A 228 -5.08 -5.09 -13.86
CA ALA A 228 -4.58 -3.82 -14.37
C ALA A 228 -4.24 -3.94 -15.86
N SER A 229 -4.42 -2.85 -16.58
CA SER A 229 -4.01 -2.68 -17.97
C SER A 229 -3.24 -1.39 -18.10
N GLN A 230 -1.95 -1.52 -18.39
CA GLN A 230 -1.04 -0.42 -18.67
C GLN A 230 -0.90 -0.23 -20.17
N LYS A 231 -1.24 0.95 -20.67
CA LYS A 231 -0.84 1.42 -22.00
C LYS A 231 0.44 2.25 -21.83
N ALA A 232 1.37 2.14 -22.73
CA ALA A 232 2.61 2.91 -22.70
C ALA A 232 2.93 3.43 -24.09
N LYS A 233 3.76 4.48 -24.18
CA LYS A 233 4.24 5.07 -25.43
C LYS A 233 4.89 4.01 -26.30
N GLU A 234 5.79 3.18 -25.71
CA GLU A 234 6.34 2.02 -26.36
C GLU A 234 5.54 0.77 -25.96
N THR A 235 5.02 0.05 -26.95
CA THR A 235 4.09 -1.06 -26.74
C THR A 235 4.70 -2.25 -25.99
N PHE A 236 6.02 -2.40 -25.99
CA PHE A 236 6.71 -3.41 -25.20
C PHE A 236 6.76 -3.10 -23.70
N ASN A 237 6.44 -1.85 -23.29
CA ASN A 237 6.21 -1.47 -21.91
C ASN A 237 4.73 -1.56 -21.50
N ALA A 238 3.82 -1.75 -22.47
CA ALA A 238 2.41 -1.94 -22.19
C ALA A 238 2.13 -3.40 -21.79
N PHE A 239 1.29 -3.59 -20.76
CA PHE A 239 1.01 -4.93 -20.23
C PHE A 239 -0.39 -5.05 -19.64
N ARG A 240 -0.80 -6.29 -19.41
CA ARG A 240 -1.94 -6.66 -18.56
C ARG A 240 -1.42 -7.48 -17.39
N GLU A 241 -1.96 -7.19 -16.22
CA GLU A 241 -1.55 -7.82 -14.97
C GLU A 241 -2.78 -8.31 -14.19
N TYR A 242 -2.64 -9.49 -13.59
CA TYR A 242 -3.63 -10.08 -12.70
C TYR A 242 -2.94 -10.52 -11.43
N THR A 243 -3.49 -10.14 -10.28
CA THR A 243 -2.99 -10.54 -8.98
C THR A 243 -4.09 -11.22 -8.18
N ALA A 244 -3.75 -12.28 -7.47
CA ALA A 244 -4.60 -12.89 -6.46
C ALA A 244 -3.75 -13.17 -5.21
N GLY A 245 -4.34 -13.06 -4.03
CA GLY A 245 -3.64 -13.32 -2.79
C GLY A 245 -4.57 -13.57 -1.63
N ALA A 246 -4.01 -14.18 -0.58
CA ALA A 246 -4.68 -14.44 0.68
C ALA A 246 -3.83 -13.97 1.86
N THR A 247 -4.47 -13.54 2.91
CA THR A 247 -3.86 -13.09 4.16
C THR A 247 -4.60 -13.71 5.33
N PHE A 248 -3.86 -14.23 6.30
CA PHE A 248 -4.38 -14.67 7.59
C PHE A 248 -3.78 -13.79 8.68
N THR A 249 -4.61 -13.27 9.57
CA THR A 249 -4.19 -12.48 10.72
C THR A 249 -4.70 -13.12 12.01
N GLN A 250 -3.79 -13.27 12.98
CA GLN A 250 -4.06 -13.75 14.34
C GLN A 250 -3.68 -12.65 15.33
N LEU A 251 -4.62 -12.29 16.21
CA LEU A 251 -4.38 -11.43 17.36
C LEU A 251 -4.11 -12.28 18.61
N ARG A 252 -3.18 -11.86 19.46
CA ARG A 252 -2.85 -12.51 20.72
C ARG A 252 -2.65 -11.46 21.81
N PRO A 253 -3.37 -11.55 22.93
CA PRO A 253 -3.12 -10.66 24.08
C PRO A 253 -1.76 -10.99 24.70
N ILE A 254 -0.98 -9.97 25.03
CA ILE A 254 0.29 -10.10 25.72
C ILE A 254 0.10 -9.66 27.17
N LYS A 255 0.08 -10.61 28.10
CA LYS A 255 -0.15 -10.34 29.55
C LYS A 255 0.86 -9.33 30.12
N ALA A 256 2.13 -9.41 29.72
CA ALA A 256 3.19 -8.51 30.15
C ALA A 256 3.04 -7.05 29.67
N LEU A 257 2.09 -6.78 28.78
CA LEU A 257 1.81 -5.46 28.19
C LEU A 257 0.34 -5.05 28.44
N ASP A 258 -0.15 -5.22 29.65
CA ASP A 258 -1.52 -4.89 30.06
C ASP A 258 -2.59 -5.47 29.12
N SER A 259 -2.36 -6.72 28.68
CA SER A 259 -3.23 -7.44 27.73
C SER A 259 -3.42 -6.75 26.37
N ARG A 260 -2.51 -5.85 25.98
CA ARG A 260 -2.47 -5.31 24.61
C ARG A 260 -2.25 -6.44 23.62
N PHE A 261 -2.83 -6.29 22.42
CA PHE A 261 -2.78 -7.34 21.42
C PHE A 261 -1.56 -7.21 20.50
N ALA A 262 -0.74 -8.25 20.45
CA ALA A 262 0.14 -8.45 19.32
C ALA A 262 -0.62 -9.04 18.14
N SER A 263 -0.19 -8.77 16.91
CA SER A 263 -0.69 -9.44 15.73
C SER A 263 0.40 -10.23 15.01
N PHE A 264 -0.02 -11.35 14.44
CA PHE A 264 0.77 -12.12 13.51
C PHE A 264 0.01 -12.24 12.21
N THR A 265 0.62 -11.87 11.10
CA THR A 265 0.00 -11.87 9.77
C THR A 265 0.86 -12.67 8.80
N ALA A 266 0.26 -13.64 8.13
CA ALA A 266 0.88 -14.40 7.04
C ALA A 266 0.16 -14.06 5.73
N SER A 267 0.90 -13.77 4.67
CA SER A 267 0.34 -13.45 3.36
C SER A 267 1.01 -14.22 2.26
N ILE A 268 0.23 -14.58 1.24
CA ILE A 268 0.69 -15.15 -0.02
C ILE A 268 0.01 -14.39 -1.17
N GLY A 269 0.77 -14.12 -2.22
CA GLY A 269 0.27 -13.50 -3.44
C GLY A 269 0.87 -14.13 -4.68
N ARG A 270 0.11 -14.15 -5.75
CA ARG A 270 0.57 -14.54 -7.10
C ARG A 270 0.18 -13.44 -8.08
N LYS A 271 1.12 -13.07 -8.94
CA LYS A 271 0.97 -12.05 -9.98
C LYS A 271 1.33 -12.63 -11.33
N LEU A 272 0.53 -12.36 -12.34
CA LEU A 272 0.72 -12.76 -13.73
C LEU A 272 0.73 -11.51 -14.60
N SER A 273 1.82 -11.27 -15.33
CA SER A 273 1.93 -10.12 -16.23
C SER A 273 2.22 -10.59 -17.65
N LYS A 274 1.52 -10.00 -18.63
CA LYS A 274 1.68 -10.28 -20.06
C LYS A 274 1.89 -8.97 -20.80
N TYR A 275 3.01 -8.85 -21.48
CA TYR A 275 3.38 -7.67 -22.26
C TYR A 275 2.83 -7.72 -23.67
N ASN A 276 2.47 -6.57 -24.21
CA ASN A 276 1.71 -6.47 -25.46
C ASN A 276 2.58 -6.72 -26.69
N SER A 277 3.87 -6.38 -26.67
CA SER A 277 4.81 -6.65 -27.76
C SER A 277 6.18 -7.08 -27.25
N PRO A 278 7.00 -7.71 -28.09
CA PRO A 278 8.39 -7.99 -27.77
C PRO A 278 9.18 -6.70 -27.58
N ASN A 279 10.17 -6.73 -26.67
CA ASN A 279 11.15 -5.67 -26.54
C ASN A 279 12.35 -5.98 -27.46
N PRO A 280 12.59 -5.18 -28.53
CA PRO A 280 13.63 -5.49 -29.51
C PRO A 280 15.05 -5.47 -28.91
N THR A 281 15.30 -4.71 -27.84
CA THR A 281 16.61 -4.68 -27.17
C THR A 281 16.90 -5.94 -26.34
N VAL A 282 15.84 -6.71 -26.01
CA VAL A 282 15.98 -7.98 -25.30
C VAL A 282 15.81 -9.14 -26.28
N ASP A 283 14.62 -9.27 -26.89
CA ASP A 283 14.31 -10.28 -27.89
C ASP A 283 13.11 -9.82 -28.73
N ALA A 284 13.33 -9.52 -29.99
CA ALA A 284 12.32 -9.02 -30.92
C ALA A 284 11.22 -10.05 -31.29
N ASN A 285 11.41 -11.32 -30.95
CA ASN A 285 10.52 -12.42 -31.32
C ASN A 285 9.67 -12.94 -30.15
N ARG A 286 9.97 -12.55 -28.91
CA ARG A 286 9.30 -13.09 -27.72
C ARG A 286 8.62 -12.03 -26.90
N HIS A 287 7.29 -12.18 -26.72
CA HIS A 287 6.53 -11.40 -25.75
C HIS A 287 6.92 -11.82 -24.34
N ARG A 288 7.23 -10.85 -23.49
CA ARG A 288 7.51 -11.08 -22.08
C ARG A 288 6.25 -11.56 -21.35
N LYS A 289 6.43 -12.61 -20.52
CA LYS A 289 5.40 -13.15 -19.61
C LYS A 289 6.06 -13.45 -18.28
N ASP A 290 5.55 -12.83 -17.24
CA ASP A 290 6.07 -12.99 -15.87
C ASP A 290 5.05 -13.67 -14.97
N GLN A 291 5.54 -14.47 -14.03
CA GLN A 291 4.79 -15.05 -12.92
C GLN A 291 5.57 -14.74 -11.65
N ALA A 292 5.00 -13.93 -10.78
CA ALA A 292 5.61 -13.60 -9.50
C ALA A 292 4.85 -14.22 -8.34
N TRP A 293 5.59 -14.58 -7.28
CA TRP A 293 5.07 -15.00 -5.99
C TRP A 293 5.64 -14.09 -4.92
N ASP A 294 4.77 -13.66 -4.01
CA ASP A 294 5.11 -12.88 -2.84
C ASP A 294 4.63 -13.61 -1.59
N LEU A 295 5.54 -13.85 -0.65
CA LEU A 295 5.28 -14.45 0.65
C LEU A 295 5.71 -13.46 1.72
N SER A 296 4.91 -13.24 2.75
CA SER A 296 5.31 -12.41 3.88
C SER A 296 4.78 -12.91 5.21
N LEU A 297 5.59 -12.70 6.25
CA LEU A 297 5.24 -12.93 7.64
C LEU A 297 5.50 -11.62 8.39
N THR A 298 4.48 -11.07 9.03
CA THR A 298 4.57 -9.83 9.79
C THR A 298 4.15 -10.07 11.23
N GLY A 299 5.02 -9.70 12.16
CA GLY A 299 4.74 -9.60 13.58
C GLY A 299 4.59 -8.14 13.99
N THR A 300 3.58 -7.83 14.77
CA THR A 300 3.32 -6.48 15.28
C THR A 300 3.12 -6.54 16.78
N VAL A 301 3.91 -5.77 17.54
CA VAL A 301 3.88 -5.76 18.99
C VAL A 301 3.77 -4.32 19.50
N PRO A 302 2.72 -3.96 20.25
CA PRO A 302 2.62 -2.65 20.90
C PRO A 302 3.68 -2.55 22.01
N ALA A 303 4.73 -1.75 21.78
CA ALA A 303 5.82 -1.56 22.75
C ALA A 303 5.40 -0.61 23.88
N THR A 304 4.65 0.44 23.56
CA THR A 304 4.05 1.39 24.50
C THR A 304 2.61 1.67 24.10
N GLU A 305 1.92 2.58 24.76
CA GLU A 305 0.58 3.02 24.37
C GLU A 305 0.55 3.65 22.96
N ASN A 306 1.64 4.31 22.58
CA ASN A 306 1.72 5.07 21.32
C ASN A 306 2.65 4.44 20.28
N TRP A 307 3.54 3.52 20.65
CA TRP A 307 4.51 2.93 19.76
C TRP A 307 4.27 1.45 19.54
N THR A 308 4.29 1.05 18.29
CA THR A 308 4.15 -0.35 17.86
C THR A 308 5.38 -0.76 17.07
N ILE A 309 6.04 -1.83 17.47
CA ILE A 309 7.14 -2.44 16.75
C ILE A 309 6.59 -3.39 15.69
N ILE A 310 7.12 -3.30 14.50
CA ILE A 310 6.71 -4.11 13.34
C ILE A 310 7.95 -4.79 12.76
N THR A 311 7.87 -6.11 12.62
CA THR A 311 8.89 -6.91 11.94
C THR A 311 8.27 -7.66 10.79
N THR A 312 8.84 -7.57 9.59
CA THR A 312 8.35 -8.27 8.40
C THR A 312 9.47 -9.06 7.75
N LEU A 313 9.22 -10.33 7.49
CA LEU A 313 10.02 -11.19 6.63
C LEU A 313 9.27 -11.30 5.29
N GLN A 314 9.95 -11.08 4.19
CA GLN A 314 9.35 -11.17 2.86
C GLN A 314 10.24 -11.94 1.90
N ARG A 315 9.63 -12.75 1.06
CA ARG A 315 10.26 -13.40 -0.09
C ARG A 315 9.45 -13.12 -1.34
N SER A 316 10.11 -12.58 -2.36
CA SER A 316 9.55 -12.35 -3.70
C SER A 316 10.33 -13.16 -4.73
N MET A 317 9.61 -13.78 -5.67
CA MET A 317 10.20 -14.60 -6.74
C MET A 317 9.47 -14.28 -8.03
N THR A 318 10.21 -13.88 -9.07
CA THR A 318 9.67 -13.67 -10.42
C THR A 318 10.28 -14.68 -11.36
N ASN A 319 9.42 -15.50 -11.97
CA ASN A 319 9.78 -16.36 -13.08
C ASN A 319 9.28 -15.72 -14.39
N SER A 320 10.18 -15.53 -15.35
CA SER A 320 9.89 -14.94 -16.65
C SER A 320 10.32 -15.90 -17.76
N ASN A 321 9.66 -15.82 -18.91
CA ASN A 321 10.11 -16.53 -20.12
C ASN A 321 11.35 -15.88 -20.75
N LEU A 322 11.78 -14.72 -20.26
CA LEU A 322 13.02 -14.02 -20.63
C LEU A 322 13.96 -13.99 -19.42
N PRO A 323 15.22 -14.47 -19.52
CA PRO A 323 16.13 -14.58 -18.39
C PRO A 323 16.43 -13.22 -17.72
N ASN A 324 16.41 -12.13 -18.47
CA ASN A 324 16.61 -10.75 -18.01
C ASN A 324 15.69 -10.34 -16.85
N PHE A 325 14.53 -10.98 -16.72
CA PHE A 325 13.48 -10.60 -15.75
C PHE A 325 13.22 -11.67 -14.70
N LYS A 326 14.02 -12.74 -14.67
CA LYS A 326 13.97 -13.72 -13.59
C LYS A 326 14.73 -13.18 -12.39
N ASN A 327 14.04 -12.99 -11.28
CA ASN A 327 14.67 -12.53 -10.05
C ASN A 327 14.05 -13.17 -8.82
N GLN A 328 14.76 -13.08 -7.72
CA GLN A 328 14.28 -13.44 -6.39
C GLN A 328 14.88 -12.46 -5.38
N SER A 329 14.15 -12.23 -4.29
CA SER A 329 14.61 -11.39 -3.21
C SER A 329 14.06 -11.88 -1.89
N ASN A 330 14.91 -11.91 -0.86
CA ASN A 330 14.49 -12.06 0.53
C ASN A 330 14.80 -10.75 1.26
N SER A 331 13.87 -10.31 2.08
CA SER A 331 14.09 -9.10 2.89
C SER A 331 13.56 -9.26 4.29
N ILE A 332 14.21 -8.53 5.21
CA ILE A 332 13.75 -8.33 6.57
C ILE A 332 13.58 -6.84 6.80
N THR A 333 12.46 -6.46 7.37
CA THR A 333 12.15 -5.09 7.77
C THR A 333 11.92 -5.06 9.27
N LEU A 334 12.52 -4.08 9.94
CA LEU A 334 12.25 -3.76 11.34
C LEU A 334 11.91 -2.27 11.43
N GLY A 335 10.84 -1.94 12.12
CA GLY A 335 10.44 -0.55 12.28
C GLY A 335 9.50 -0.33 13.44
N ALA A 336 9.20 0.94 13.67
CA ALA A 336 8.28 1.39 14.69
C ALA A 336 7.24 2.35 14.10
N SER A 337 6.00 2.17 14.47
CA SER A 337 4.87 3.02 14.05
C SER A 337 4.27 3.74 15.23
N ARG A 338 3.83 4.99 14.99
CA ARG A 338 3.12 5.82 15.98
C ARG A 338 1.95 6.53 15.30
N PRO A 339 0.72 6.37 15.80
CA PRO A 339 -0.42 7.23 15.48
C PRO A 339 -0.36 8.54 16.28
N PHE A 340 -1.01 9.59 15.75
CA PHE A 340 -1.13 10.92 16.38
C PHE A 340 -2.56 11.45 16.26
#